data_f674de2accdbfecae169fcb63b77b7f9
#
_entry.id   f674de2accdbfecae169fcb63b77b7f9
#
_cell.length_a   1.000
_cell.length_b   1.000
_cell.length_c   1.000
_cell.angle_alpha   90.00
_cell.angle_beta   90.00
_cell.angle_gamma   90.00
#
_symmetry.space_group_name_H-M   'P 1'
#
loop_
_entity.id
_entity.type
_entity.pdbx_description
1 polymer ?
#
loop_
_entity_poly.entity_id
_entity_poly.type
_entity_poly.pdbx_seq_one_letter_code
_entity_poly.pdbx_strand_id
1 'polypeptide(L)'
;MPIIRRLWSEFPHVRTFAPRVITGTATMHSVEFTSDSELVRSAWGIHEPPHDQTLDDSEIDIVIAPGLAFDKGLHRVGYGKGFYDKFLNNCRPECLKVGVNFFEPVDKIDDVHAGDVRLDCCITPAGKIIASE
;
A
#
# COMPACT_ATOMS: atom_id res chain seq x y z
N MET A 1 5.00 -10.92 -9.34
CA MET A 1 3.61 -10.51 -9.05
C MET A 1 2.88 -10.25 -10.35
N PRO A 2 1.82 -11.01 -10.63
CA PRO A 2 1.11 -10.84 -11.91
C PRO A 2 0.53 -9.45 -12.14
N ILE A 3 -0.02 -8.81 -11.09
CA ILE A 3 -0.65 -7.50 -11.24
C ILE A 3 0.35 -6.40 -11.61
N ILE A 4 1.52 -6.40 -11.01
CA ILE A 4 2.50 -5.34 -11.30
C ILE A 4 3.10 -5.51 -12.69
N ARG A 5 3.31 -6.74 -13.12
CA ARG A 5 3.78 -7.01 -14.48
C ARG A 5 2.78 -6.58 -15.54
N ARG A 6 1.50 -6.78 -15.28
CA ARG A 6 0.43 -6.29 -16.15
C ARG A 6 0.40 -4.76 -16.20
N LEU A 7 0.60 -4.11 -15.06
CA LEU A 7 0.71 -2.64 -15.04
C LEU A 7 1.85 -2.15 -15.92
N TRP A 8 3.02 -2.77 -15.81
CA TRP A 8 4.17 -2.36 -16.61
C TRP A 8 3.96 -2.57 -18.11
N SER A 9 3.32 -3.67 -18.52
CA SER A 9 3.14 -4.01 -19.93
C SER A 9 1.94 -3.33 -20.57
N GLU A 10 0.83 -3.22 -19.83
CA GLU A 10 -0.43 -2.71 -20.38
C GLU A 10 -0.66 -1.22 -20.10
N PHE A 11 -0.01 -0.70 -19.05
CA PHE A 11 -0.19 0.68 -18.60
C PHE A 11 1.18 1.35 -18.35
N PRO A 12 2.03 1.50 -19.39
CA PRO A 12 3.41 1.97 -19.21
C PRO A 12 3.53 3.40 -18.69
N HIS A 13 2.46 4.18 -18.75
CA HIS A 13 2.42 5.54 -18.21
C HIS A 13 2.23 5.56 -16.67
N VAL A 14 1.86 4.43 -16.08
CA VAL A 14 1.68 4.33 -14.62
C VAL A 14 3.03 4.05 -13.98
N ARG A 15 3.45 4.95 -13.10
CA ARG A 15 4.67 4.75 -12.30
C ARG A 15 4.35 3.93 -11.07
N THR A 16 5.21 2.99 -10.72
CA THR A 16 5.02 2.12 -9.56
C THR A 16 6.13 2.33 -8.55
N PHE A 17 5.76 2.26 -7.27
CA PHE A 17 6.67 2.48 -6.16
C PHE A 17 6.50 1.38 -5.13
N ALA A 18 7.58 1.05 -4.45
CA ALA A 18 7.57 0.11 -3.34
C ALA A 18 8.02 0.80 -2.07
N PRO A 19 7.49 0.41 -0.91
CA PRO A 19 7.91 1.00 0.35
C PRO A 19 9.30 0.55 0.76
N ARG A 20 10.05 1.47 1.34
CA ARG A 20 11.34 1.18 1.95
C ARG A 20 11.33 1.76 3.36
N VAL A 21 11.46 0.89 4.35
CA VAL A 21 11.46 1.29 5.75
C VAL A 21 12.81 1.89 6.13
N ILE A 22 12.78 3.03 6.82
CA ILE A 22 13.99 3.62 7.38
C ILE A 22 14.27 2.93 8.71
N THR A 23 15.41 2.26 8.81
CA THR A 23 15.81 1.50 9.97
C THR A 23 15.78 2.35 11.26
N GLY A 24 15.16 1.82 12.30
CA GLY A 24 15.07 2.49 13.60
C GLY A 24 14.00 3.57 13.69
N THR A 25 13.16 3.72 12.68
CA THR A 25 12.07 4.71 12.66
C THR A 25 10.76 4.05 12.26
N ALA A 26 9.65 4.79 12.36
CA ALA A 26 8.36 4.40 11.83
C ALA A 26 8.08 5.04 10.47
N THR A 27 9.14 5.38 9.73
CA THR A 27 9.05 6.10 8.46
C THR A 27 9.28 5.16 7.29
N MET A 28 8.44 5.28 6.25
CA MET A 28 8.64 4.62 4.95
C MET A 28 8.86 5.67 3.88
N HIS A 29 9.71 5.32 2.91
CA HIS A 29 9.87 6.09 1.67
C HIS A 29 9.33 5.29 0.51
N SER A 30 8.74 5.97 -0.48
CA SER A 30 8.29 5.36 -1.71
C SER A 30 9.43 5.42 -2.73
N VAL A 31 9.95 4.27 -3.12
CA VAL A 31 11.07 4.16 -4.05
C VAL A 31 10.57 3.57 -5.36
N GLU A 32 10.92 4.19 -6.48
CA GLU A 32 10.46 3.73 -7.78
C GLU A 32 10.89 2.29 -8.05
N PHE A 33 9.94 1.49 -8.50
CA PHE A 33 10.12 0.07 -8.79
C PHE A 33 9.62 -0.20 -10.20
N THR A 34 10.53 -0.62 -11.09
CA THR A 34 10.23 -0.89 -12.50
C THR A 34 10.57 -2.33 -12.85
N SER A 35 10.28 -2.74 -14.08
CA SER A 35 10.68 -4.05 -14.59
C SER A 35 12.20 -4.26 -14.53
N ASP A 36 12.98 -3.20 -14.74
CA ASP A 36 14.44 -3.27 -14.63
C ASP A 36 14.87 -3.50 -13.17
N SER A 37 14.20 -2.87 -12.22
CA SER A 37 14.43 -3.08 -10.79
C SER A 37 14.17 -4.52 -10.39
N GLU A 38 13.11 -5.13 -10.93
CA GLU A 38 12.80 -6.55 -10.67
C GLU A 38 13.90 -7.46 -11.18
N LEU A 39 14.42 -7.21 -12.38
CA LEU A 39 15.51 -8.00 -12.95
C LEU A 39 16.76 -7.92 -12.08
N VAL A 40 17.15 -6.75 -11.66
CA VAL A 40 18.29 -6.55 -10.77
C VAL A 40 18.09 -7.30 -9.46
N ARG A 41 16.90 -7.17 -8.86
CA ARG A 41 16.55 -7.85 -7.62
C ARG A 41 16.65 -9.37 -7.77
N SER A 42 16.12 -9.91 -8.85
CA SER A 42 16.19 -11.35 -9.14
C SER A 42 17.62 -11.85 -9.27
N ALA A 43 18.47 -11.08 -9.94
CA ALA A 43 19.87 -11.45 -10.16
C ALA A 43 20.68 -11.47 -8.86
N TRP A 44 20.39 -10.56 -7.92
CA TRP A 44 21.17 -10.40 -6.69
C TRP A 44 20.47 -10.95 -5.46
N GLY A 45 19.22 -11.41 -5.56
CA GLY A 45 18.44 -11.89 -4.43
C GLY A 45 18.03 -10.80 -3.45
N ILE A 46 18.10 -9.54 -3.85
CA ILE A 46 17.74 -8.38 -3.04
C ILE A 46 16.23 -8.17 -3.13
N HIS A 47 15.57 -7.90 -2.00
CA HIS A 47 14.12 -7.68 -1.95
C HIS A 47 13.70 -6.22 -1.93
N GLU A 48 14.64 -5.29 -1.97
CA GLU A 48 14.37 -3.85 -2.01
C GLU A 48 14.78 -3.26 -3.36
N PRO A 49 14.11 -2.18 -3.83
CA PRO A 49 14.52 -1.50 -5.05
C PRO A 49 15.97 -1.02 -4.94
N PRO A 50 16.78 -1.20 -6.01
CA PRO A 50 18.21 -0.87 -5.96
C PRO A 50 18.51 0.63 -6.01
N HIS A 51 17.53 1.47 -6.30
CA HIS A 51 17.73 2.91 -6.48
C HIS A 51 17.00 3.71 -5.41
N ASP A 52 17.60 4.83 -5.01
CA ASP A 52 17.04 5.74 -4.01
C ASP A 52 16.22 6.87 -4.63
N GLN A 53 15.53 6.61 -5.74
CA GLN A 53 14.62 7.57 -6.32
C GLN A 53 13.32 7.57 -5.52
N THR A 54 13.26 8.47 -4.55
CA THR A 54 12.09 8.62 -3.69
C THR A 54 11.09 9.60 -4.28
N LEU A 55 9.82 9.37 -3.99
CA LEU A 55 8.73 10.25 -4.34
C LEU A 55 8.17 10.86 -3.07
N ASP A 56 7.78 12.13 -3.14
CA ASP A 56 7.07 12.76 -2.04
C ASP A 56 5.70 12.08 -1.87
N ASP A 57 5.32 11.79 -0.62
CA ASP A 57 4.07 11.08 -0.34
C ASP A 57 2.85 11.81 -0.90
N SER A 58 2.90 13.13 -0.99
CA SER A 58 1.82 13.95 -1.56
C SER A 58 1.62 13.77 -3.06
N GLU A 59 2.58 13.17 -3.76
CA GLU A 59 2.51 12.96 -5.21
C GLU A 59 1.91 11.61 -5.59
N ILE A 60 1.61 10.75 -4.62
CA ILE A 60 1.06 9.42 -4.88
C ILE A 60 -0.44 9.52 -5.14
N ASP A 61 -0.89 8.88 -6.20
CA ASP A 61 -2.29 8.88 -6.62
C ASP A 61 -3.08 7.72 -6.04
N ILE A 62 -2.45 6.55 -5.93
CA ILE A 62 -3.10 5.32 -5.44
C ILE A 62 -2.12 4.59 -4.53
N VAL A 63 -2.62 4.16 -3.37
CA VAL A 63 -1.88 3.30 -2.45
C VAL A 63 -2.62 1.98 -2.34
N ILE A 64 -1.90 0.87 -2.52
CA ILE A 64 -2.42 -0.46 -2.20
C ILE A 64 -1.82 -0.84 -0.85
N ALA A 65 -2.66 -0.82 0.17
CA ALA A 65 -2.23 -1.02 1.55
C ALA A 65 -2.45 -2.46 2.00
N PRO A 66 -1.43 -3.10 2.57
CA PRO A 66 -1.61 -4.42 3.17
C PRO A 66 -2.32 -4.30 4.51
N GLY A 67 -2.90 -5.40 4.97
CA GLY A 67 -3.50 -5.48 6.30
C GLY A 67 -3.75 -6.91 6.69
N LEU A 68 -3.75 -7.18 7.99
CA LEU A 68 -4.10 -8.49 8.52
C LEU A 68 -5.60 -8.71 8.48
N ALA A 69 -6.39 -7.64 8.69
CA ALA A 69 -7.84 -7.67 8.63
C ALA A 69 -8.37 -6.29 8.29
N PHE A 70 -9.59 -6.26 7.75
CA PHE A 70 -10.34 -5.03 7.48
C PHE A 70 -11.73 -5.17 8.07
N ASP A 71 -12.34 -4.06 8.47
CA ASP A 71 -13.75 -4.06 8.87
C ASP A 71 -14.63 -3.44 7.80
N LYS A 72 -15.95 -3.47 8.01
CA LYS A 72 -16.92 -2.92 7.07
C LYS A 72 -16.86 -1.41 6.95
N GLY A 73 -16.24 -0.74 7.93
CA GLY A 73 -15.95 0.68 7.89
C GLY A 73 -14.64 1.01 7.22
N LEU A 74 -13.93 0.01 6.66
CA LEU A 74 -12.64 0.14 5.98
C LEU A 74 -11.49 0.58 6.89
N HIS A 75 -11.61 0.30 8.18
CA HIS A 75 -10.47 0.34 9.08
C HIS A 75 -9.64 -0.92 8.87
N ARG A 76 -8.34 -0.83 9.09
CA ARG A 76 -7.48 -1.97 8.91
C ARG A 76 -6.62 -2.24 10.13
N VAL A 77 -6.32 -3.52 10.35
CA VAL A 77 -5.32 -3.96 11.32
C VAL A 77 -4.02 -4.20 10.56
N GLY A 78 -2.97 -3.47 10.90
CA GLY A 78 -1.64 -3.65 10.34
C GLY A 78 -0.78 -4.54 11.21
N TYR A 79 0.53 -4.44 10.99
CA TYR A 79 1.52 -5.27 11.67
C TYR A 79 2.04 -4.64 12.99
N GLY A 80 1.37 -3.62 13.50
CA GLY A 80 1.65 -3.03 14.82
C GLY A 80 2.73 -1.97 14.86
N LYS A 81 3.32 -1.60 13.73
CA LYS A 81 4.41 -0.61 13.68
C LYS A 81 3.96 0.80 13.30
N GLY A 82 2.72 0.96 12.83
CA GLY A 82 2.18 2.26 12.43
C GLY A 82 2.75 2.83 11.13
N PHE A 83 3.52 2.07 10.36
CA PHE A 83 4.14 2.55 9.12
C PHE A 83 3.13 3.06 8.11
N TYR A 84 2.09 2.27 7.84
CA TYR A 84 1.10 2.61 6.82
C TYR A 84 0.18 3.72 7.26
N ASP A 85 -0.22 3.76 8.53
CA ASP A 85 -1.05 4.86 9.03
C ASP A 85 -0.32 6.19 8.95
N LYS A 86 0.96 6.21 9.31
CA LYS A 86 1.79 7.41 9.18
C LYS A 86 1.94 7.81 7.72
N PHE A 87 2.23 6.84 6.85
CA PHE A 87 2.39 7.08 5.42
C PHE A 87 1.08 7.60 4.80
N LEU A 88 -0.04 6.96 5.10
CA LEU A 88 -1.35 7.35 4.57
C LEU A 88 -1.77 8.73 5.04
N ASN A 89 -1.41 9.11 6.27
CA ASN A 89 -1.66 10.47 6.78
C ASN A 89 -0.89 11.54 6.00
N ASN A 90 0.26 11.20 5.43
CA ASN A 90 1.07 12.11 4.63
C ASN A 90 0.59 12.23 3.19
N CYS A 91 -0.21 11.28 2.72
CA CYS A 91 -0.77 11.35 1.38
C CYS A 91 -1.82 12.46 1.29
N ARG A 92 -2.00 13.03 0.10
CA ARG A 92 -3.04 14.04 -0.07
C ARG A 92 -4.43 13.41 0.02
N PRO A 93 -5.48 14.18 0.38
CA PRO A 93 -6.85 13.65 0.53
C PRO A 93 -7.38 12.93 -0.71
N GLU A 94 -6.97 13.34 -1.90
CA GLU A 94 -7.42 12.79 -3.18
C GLU A 94 -6.77 11.43 -3.50
N CYS A 95 -5.71 11.05 -2.78
CA CYS A 95 -5.06 9.76 -2.97
C CYS A 95 -6.04 8.62 -2.66
N LEU A 96 -6.21 7.72 -3.62
CA LEU A 96 -7.08 6.55 -3.45
C LEU A 96 -6.37 5.51 -2.60
N LYS A 97 -6.99 5.11 -1.49
CA LYS A 97 -6.44 4.15 -0.54
C LYS A 97 -7.20 2.84 -0.66
N VAL A 98 -6.54 1.83 -1.22
CA VAL A 98 -7.14 0.53 -1.54
C VAL A 98 -6.53 -0.54 -0.65
N GLY A 99 -7.37 -1.26 0.08
CA GLY A 99 -6.94 -2.45 0.82
C GLY A 99 -7.11 -3.71 -0.03
N VAL A 100 -6.25 -4.68 0.19
CA VAL A 100 -6.34 -5.99 -0.47
C VAL A 100 -6.24 -7.08 0.58
N ASN A 101 -7.20 -8.00 0.58
CA ASN A 101 -7.23 -9.10 1.51
C ASN A 101 -7.87 -10.33 0.86
N PHE A 102 -7.44 -11.52 1.29
CA PHE A 102 -8.06 -12.78 0.89
C PHE A 102 -9.35 -13.08 1.64
N PHE A 103 -9.57 -12.45 2.79
CA PHE A 103 -10.70 -12.71 3.66
C PHE A 103 -11.70 -11.57 3.61
N GLU A 104 -12.98 -11.92 3.85
CA GLU A 104 -14.02 -10.91 3.95
C GLU A 104 -13.78 -9.98 5.14
N PRO A 105 -14.21 -8.71 5.07
CA PRO A 105 -14.11 -7.82 6.20
C PRO A 105 -14.88 -8.33 7.41
N VAL A 106 -14.32 -8.10 8.58
CA VAL A 106 -15.02 -8.34 9.85
C VAL A 106 -16.02 -7.20 10.11
N ASP A 107 -16.96 -7.41 11.04
CA ASP A 107 -17.99 -6.40 11.29
C ASP A 107 -17.41 -5.11 11.82
N LYS A 108 -16.52 -5.18 12.81
CA LYS A 108 -15.92 -4.01 13.42
C LYS A 108 -14.60 -4.38 14.07
N ILE A 109 -13.60 -3.51 13.88
CA ILE A 109 -12.33 -3.59 14.59
C ILE A 109 -12.44 -2.71 15.83
N ASP A 110 -12.23 -3.32 17.01
CA ASP A 110 -12.39 -2.62 18.29
C ASP A 110 -11.20 -1.70 18.60
N ASP A 111 -10.05 -1.99 18.04
CA ASP A 111 -8.77 -1.31 18.34
C ASP A 111 -8.46 -0.19 17.35
N VAL A 112 -9.44 0.66 17.05
CA VAL A 112 -9.24 1.80 16.16
C VAL A 112 -8.77 3.01 16.97
N HIS A 113 -7.67 3.61 16.56
CA HIS A 113 -7.10 4.78 17.19
C HIS A 113 -7.30 6.04 16.34
N ALA A 114 -7.20 7.22 16.97
CA ALA A 114 -7.42 8.49 16.29
C ALA A 114 -6.46 8.75 15.12
N GLY A 115 -5.26 8.15 15.15
CA GLY A 115 -4.29 8.28 14.07
C GLY A 115 -4.47 7.27 12.93
N ASP A 116 -5.41 6.35 13.06
CA ASP A 116 -5.67 5.34 12.05
C ASP A 116 -6.39 5.96 10.85
N VAL A 117 -5.97 5.59 9.65
CA VAL A 117 -6.53 6.12 8.41
C VAL A 117 -7.47 5.09 7.81
N ARG A 118 -8.72 5.50 7.54
CA ARG A 118 -9.67 4.65 6.83
C ARG A 118 -9.27 4.54 5.37
N LEU A 119 -9.52 3.35 4.81
CA LEU A 119 -9.34 3.12 3.38
C LEU A 119 -10.56 3.59 2.60
N ASP A 120 -10.40 3.78 1.29
CA ASP A 120 -11.50 4.17 0.40
C ASP A 120 -12.27 2.94 -0.08
N CYS A 121 -11.56 1.82 -0.26
CA CYS A 121 -12.18 0.56 -0.60
C CYS A 121 -11.27 -0.61 -0.23
N CYS A 122 -11.85 -1.80 -0.23
CA CYS A 122 -11.11 -3.05 -0.03
C CYS A 122 -11.47 -4.01 -1.15
N ILE A 123 -10.48 -4.70 -1.69
CA ILE A 123 -10.68 -5.72 -2.71
C ILE A 123 -10.39 -7.08 -2.10
N THR A 124 -11.37 -7.98 -2.24
CA THR A 124 -11.27 -9.38 -1.82
C THR A 124 -11.58 -10.28 -3.01
N PRO A 125 -11.37 -11.60 -2.91
CA PRO A 125 -11.78 -12.51 -3.97
C PRO A 125 -13.25 -12.45 -4.33
N ALA A 126 -14.12 -11.99 -3.41
CA ALA A 126 -15.55 -11.81 -3.65
C ALA A 126 -15.89 -10.51 -4.38
N GLY A 127 -14.94 -9.57 -4.52
CA GLY A 127 -15.14 -8.33 -5.22
C GLY A 127 -14.70 -7.10 -4.43
N LYS A 128 -15.13 -5.94 -4.90
CA LYS A 128 -14.80 -4.65 -4.30
C LYS A 128 -15.80 -4.30 -3.21
N ILE A 129 -15.30 -3.85 -2.07
CA ILE A 129 -16.09 -3.41 -0.93
C ILE A 129 -15.83 -1.93 -0.68
N ILE A 130 -16.89 -1.14 -0.62
CA ILE A 130 -16.85 0.29 -0.32
C ILE A 130 -17.44 0.46 1.08
N ALA A 131 -16.91 1.43 1.85
CA ALA A 131 -17.41 1.68 3.19
C ALA A 131 -18.91 1.98 3.18
N SER A 132 -19.66 1.30 4.04
CA SER A 132 -21.03 1.69 4.34
C SER A 132 -20.99 2.88 5.29
N GLU A 133 -21.74 3.90 4.97
CA GLU A 133 -21.88 5.06 5.83
C GLU A 133 -22.88 4.78 6.99
#